data_cedcaeba937b38908b8dd012284b0d27
#
_entry.id   cedcaeba937b38908b8dd012284b0d27
#
_cell.length_a   1.000
_cell.length_b   1.000
_cell.length_c   1.000
_cell.angle_alpha   90.00
_cell.angle_beta   90.00
_cell.angle_gamma   90.00
#
_symmetry.space_group_name_H-M   'P 1'
#
loop_
_entity.id
_entity.type
_entity.pdbx_description
1 polymer ?
#
loop_
_entity_poly.entity_id
_entity_poly.type
_entity_poly.pdbx_seq_one_letter_code
_entity_poly.pdbx_strand_id
1 'polypeptide(L)'
;MMKRNILAVVIPALLAAGAANAAEVYNKDGNKLDLYGKAVGLHYFSKDNGKNSYGGDGDQTYARLGFKGETQINDQLTGYGQWEYQFSGNRSEGGSDSQKGNKTRLAFAGLKLGDAGSLDYGRNYGIVYDALGYTDMLPEFGGDTAYSDNFFVGRVGGVATYRNSNFFGLVDGLNFGVQYLGKNERASNYVVNADDSSNFSDVQRSNGDGWGASLSYEFEGFGIVGAYGAADRTNAQQDSRLAGRGKTAEQWATGLKYDANNIYLAANYGETRNATAIDGGFANKTQDILLVAQYQFDFGLRPSIAYTKSKAKNVEGVGSEDLVNYVEVGATYYFNKNMSTDVDYIINQIDSDNKLGVGSDDTVAVGIVYQF
;
A
#
# COMPACT_ATOMS: atom_id res chain seq x y z
N MET A 1 -25.10 -25.70 -25.77
CA MET A 1 -23.84 -25.48 -25.01
C MET A 1 -23.62 -23.99 -24.89
N MET A 2 -23.99 -23.39 -23.78
CA MET A 2 -23.80 -21.96 -23.52
C MET A 2 -22.39 -21.75 -22.99
N LYS A 3 -21.54 -21.08 -23.77
CA LYS A 3 -20.23 -20.63 -23.28
C LYS A 3 -20.48 -19.51 -22.24
N ARG A 4 -20.26 -19.82 -20.97
CA ARG A 4 -20.15 -18.82 -19.92
C ARG A 4 -18.78 -18.15 -20.11
N ASN A 5 -18.79 -16.92 -20.59
CA ASN A 5 -17.63 -16.05 -20.49
C ASN A 5 -17.49 -15.63 -19.02
N ILE A 6 -16.69 -16.36 -18.27
CA ILE A 6 -16.21 -15.91 -16.96
C ILE A 6 -15.06 -14.95 -17.29
N LEU A 7 -15.31 -13.65 -17.26
CA LEU A 7 -14.23 -12.67 -17.19
C LEU A 7 -13.50 -12.92 -15.86
N ALA A 8 -12.35 -13.56 -15.94
CA ALA A 8 -11.43 -13.62 -14.82
C ALA A 8 -10.90 -12.19 -14.56
N VAL A 9 -11.49 -11.51 -13.58
CA VAL A 9 -10.97 -10.26 -13.06
C VAL A 9 -9.82 -10.63 -12.12
N VAL A 10 -8.64 -10.80 -12.67
CA VAL A 10 -7.42 -11.02 -11.90
C VAL A 10 -6.58 -9.76 -11.96
N ILE A 11 -6.94 -8.83 -11.13
CA ILE A 11 -6.07 -7.74 -10.67
C ILE A 11 -6.43 -7.58 -9.19
N PRO A 12 -5.46 -7.40 -8.27
CA PRO A 12 -5.76 -7.28 -6.86
C PRO A 12 -6.90 -6.28 -6.62
N ALA A 13 -7.82 -6.61 -5.72
CA ALA A 13 -9.02 -5.82 -5.39
C ALA A 13 -8.76 -4.32 -5.09
N LEU A 14 -7.52 -3.97 -4.82
CA LEU A 14 -7.02 -2.60 -4.62
C LEU A 14 -7.03 -1.72 -5.86
N LEU A 15 -6.93 -2.29 -7.06
CA LEU A 15 -7.17 -1.53 -8.29
C LEU A 15 -8.67 -1.41 -8.58
N ALA A 16 -9.50 -2.33 -8.07
CA ALA A 16 -10.93 -2.35 -8.33
C ALA A 16 -11.70 -1.23 -7.60
N ALA A 17 -11.29 -0.84 -6.40
CA ALA A 17 -11.98 0.25 -5.67
C ALA A 17 -11.87 1.61 -6.36
N GLY A 18 -10.78 1.85 -7.12
CA GLY A 18 -10.63 3.08 -7.94
C GLY A 18 -11.04 2.92 -9.40
N ALA A 19 -11.09 1.68 -9.92
CA ALA A 19 -11.39 1.44 -11.34
C ALA A 19 -12.88 1.19 -11.63
N ALA A 20 -13.65 0.76 -10.61
CA ALA A 20 -15.09 0.48 -10.80
C ALA A 20 -15.93 1.73 -11.09
N ASN A 21 -15.39 2.93 -10.86
CA ASN A 21 -16.08 4.20 -11.04
C ASN A 21 -15.39 5.17 -12.02
N ALA A 22 -14.35 4.72 -12.74
CA ALA A 22 -13.64 5.57 -13.69
C ALA A 22 -14.59 6.02 -14.81
N ALA A 23 -14.59 7.32 -15.08
CA ALA A 23 -15.32 7.88 -16.20
C ALA A 23 -14.52 7.66 -17.49
N GLU A 24 -15.08 6.94 -18.46
CA GLU A 24 -14.49 6.82 -19.78
C GLU A 24 -14.56 8.18 -20.47
N VAL A 25 -13.40 8.80 -20.68
CA VAL A 25 -13.26 10.11 -21.33
C VAL A 25 -13.10 9.95 -22.84
N TYR A 26 -12.45 8.87 -23.25
CA TYR A 26 -12.15 8.59 -24.64
C TYR A 26 -12.04 7.09 -24.88
N ASN A 27 -12.69 6.61 -25.96
CA ASN A 27 -12.58 5.21 -26.39
C ASN A 27 -12.83 5.14 -27.89
N LYS A 28 -11.79 5.23 -28.69
CA LYS A 28 -11.88 5.22 -30.14
C LYS A 28 -10.57 4.73 -30.77
N ASP A 29 -10.68 3.99 -31.87
CA ASP A 29 -9.58 3.56 -32.73
C ASP A 29 -8.49 2.80 -31.94
N GLY A 30 -8.93 1.92 -30.99
CA GLY A 30 -8.02 1.14 -30.15
C GLY A 30 -7.35 1.93 -29.01
N ASN A 31 -7.74 3.19 -28.81
CA ASN A 31 -7.24 4.02 -27.71
C ASN A 31 -8.34 4.23 -26.67
N LYS A 32 -8.00 4.07 -25.40
CA LYS A 32 -8.90 4.29 -24.28
C LYS A 32 -8.24 5.16 -23.22
N LEU A 33 -9.00 6.10 -22.67
CA LEU A 33 -8.60 6.94 -21.55
C LEU A 33 -9.74 7.00 -20.54
N ASP A 34 -9.46 6.54 -19.33
CA ASP A 34 -10.34 6.62 -18.19
C ASP A 34 -9.80 7.64 -17.18
N LEU A 35 -10.66 8.53 -16.72
CA LEU A 35 -10.39 9.45 -15.63
C LEU A 35 -11.08 8.93 -14.38
N TYR A 36 -10.35 8.92 -13.25
CA TYR A 36 -10.87 8.52 -11.95
C TYR A 36 -10.39 9.44 -10.85
N GLY A 37 -11.14 9.48 -9.77
CA GLY A 37 -10.74 10.29 -8.64
C GLY A 37 -11.68 10.18 -7.46
N LYS A 38 -11.28 10.82 -6.36
CA LYS A 38 -12.10 10.96 -5.17
C LYS A 38 -11.81 12.25 -4.43
N ALA A 39 -12.85 12.79 -3.81
CA ALA A 39 -12.75 13.83 -2.78
C ALA A 39 -13.18 13.20 -1.46
N VAL A 40 -12.37 13.36 -0.43
CA VAL A 40 -12.58 12.76 0.90
C VAL A 40 -12.55 13.86 1.94
N GLY A 41 -13.71 14.16 2.54
CA GLY A 41 -13.78 14.96 3.75
C GLY A 41 -13.56 14.04 4.94
N LEU A 42 -12.50 14.25 5.70
CA LEU A 42 -12.02 13.30 6.70
C LEU A 42 -11.54 14.02 7.96
N HIS A 43 -11.94 13.51 9.12
CA HIS A 43 -11.50 14.05 10.40
C HIS A 43 -11.12 12.93 11.36
N TYR A 44 -9.96 13.09 12.01
CA TYR A 44 -9.52 12.20 13.09
C TYR A 44 -9.73 12.86 14.44
N PHE A 45 -10.21 12.06 15.38
CA PHE A 45 -10.38 12.42 16.78
C PHE A 45 -9.46 11.55 17.63
N SER A 46 -8.53 12.18 18.34
CA SER A 46 -7.66 11.48 19.26
C SER A 46 -7.42 12.31 20.52
N LYS A 47 -6.85 11.69 21.52
CA LYS A 47 -6.46 12.34 22.75
C LYS A 47 -5.20 13.21 22.53
N ASP A 48 -5.01 14.22 23.37
CA ASP A 48 -3.83 15.09 23.38
C ASP A 48 -3.48 15.78 22.04
N ASN A 49 -4.51 16.06 21.23
CA ASN A 49 -4.35 16.69 19.89
C ASN A 49 -3.35 15.93 19.00
N GLY A 50 -3.37 14.63 19.08
CA GLY A 50 -2.62 13.75 18.18
C GLY A 50 -1.14 13.55 18.50
N LYS A 51 -0.64 14.03 19.62
CA LYS A 51 0.77 13.82 20.00
C LYS A 51 1.12 12.35 20.16
N ASN A 52 0.19 11.56 20.71
CA ASN A 52 0.34 10.14 20.97
C ASN A 52 -0.68 9.29 20.21
N SER A 53 -1.42 9.89 19.25
CA SER A 53 -2.43 9.21 18.48
C SER A 53 -1.83 8.43 17.32
N TYR A 54 -2.51 7.38 16.96
CA TYR A 54 -2.26 6.68 15.71
C TYR A 54 -2.78 7.55 14.54
N GLY A 55 -1.92 7.86 13.56
CA GLY A 55 -2.32 8.61 12.37
C GLY A 55 -2.51 10.13 12.55
N GLY A 56 -2.47 10.67 13.75
CA GLY A 56 -2.65 12.10 14.03
C GLY A 56 -4.03 12.46 14.57
N ASP A 57 -4.36 13.74 14.55
CA ASP A 57 -5.63 14.33 15.01
C ASP A 57 -6.03 15.46 14.06
N GLY A 58 -7.33 15.81 14.04
CA GLY A 58 -7.87 16.91 13.26
C GLY A 58 -8.19 16.58 11.81
N ASP A 59 -8.21 17.61 10.98
CA ASP A 59 -8.59 17.51 9.57
C ASP A 59 -7.55 16.73 8.74
N GLN A 60 -8.00 15.69 8.05
CA GLN A 60 -7.22 14.84 7.15
C GLN A 60 -7.77 14.84 5.71
N THR A 61 -8.57 15.83 5.38
CA THR A 61 -9.23 15.98 4.07
C THR A 61 -8.22 15.96 2.92
N TYR A 62 -8.57 15.23 1.84
CA TYR A 62 -7.76 15.16 0.64
C TYR A 62 -8.60 14.92 -0.62
N ALA A 63 -7.99 15.16 -1.78
CA ALA A 63 -8.51 14.73 -3.07
C ALA A 63 -7.48 13.87 -3.80
N ARG A 64 -7.94 12.93 -4.64
CA ARG A 64 -7.10 12.18 -5.59
C ARG A 64 -7.65 12.35 -6.99
N LEU A 65 -6.75 12.42 -7.95
CA LEU A 65 -7.05 12.42 -9.36
C LEU A 65 -6.06 11.50 -10.07
N GLY A 66 -6.54 10.72 -10.99
CA GLY A 66 -5.71 9.84 -11.79
C GLY A 66 -6.33 9.55 -13.15
N PHE A 67 -5.52 9.08 -14.05
CA PHE A 67 -5.98 8.52 -15.33
C PHE A 67 -5.33 7.16 -15.58
N LYS A 68 -6.05 6.34 -16.36
CA LYS A 68 -5.55 5.11 -16.96
C LYS A 68 -5.72 5.22 -18.46
N GLY A 69 -4.67 4.92 -19.20
CA GLY A 69 -4.67 4.94 -20.63
C GLY A 69 -4.25 3.61 -21.22
N GLU A 70 -4.89 3.21 -22.30
CA GLU A 70 -4.53 2.04 -23.12
C GLU A 70 -4.51 2.41 -24.59
N THR A 71 -3.59 1.84 -25.34
CA THR A 71 -3.52 1.96 -26.81
C THR A 71 -3.18 0.63 -27.43
N GLN A 72 -4.01 0.18 -28.37
CA GLN A 72 -3.73 -1.04 -29.13
C GLN A 72 -2.68 -0.72 -30.21
N ILE A 73 -1.51 -1.34 -30.10
CA ILE A 73 -0.39 -1.14 -31.05
C ILE A 73 -0.55 -2.08 -32.25
N ASN A 74 -0.95 -3.32 -31.97
CA ASN A 74 -1.33 -4.33 -32.96
C ASN A 74 -2.24 -5.39 -32.30
N ASP A 75 -2.62 -6.45 -33.01
CA ASP A 75 -3.56 -7.47 -32.53
C ASP A 75 -3.14 -8.18 -31.23
N GLN A 76 -1.85 -8.17 -30.87
CA GLN A 76 -1.32 -8.86 -29.70
C GLN A 76 -0.71 -7.91 -28.66
N LEU A 77 -0.34 -6.69 -29.05
CA LEU A 77 0.42 -5.76 -28.23
C LEU A 77 -0.41 -4.53 -27.88
N THR A 78 -0.56 -4.29 -26.59
CA THR A 78 -1.23 -3.09 -26.04
C THR A 78 -0.23 -2.30 -25.19
N GLY A 79 -0.10 -1.01 -25.45
CA GLY A 79 0.55 -0.07 -24.57
C GLY A 79 -0.41 0.41 -23.48
N TYR A 80 0.06 0.61 -22.27
CA TYR A 80 -0.76 1.15 -21.18
C TYR A 80 0.04 2.06 -20.25
N GLY A 81 -0.67 2.90 -19.49
CA GLY A 81 -0.06 3.75 -18.48
C GLY A 81 -1.05 4.22 -17.45
N GLN A 82 -0.55 4.58 -16.30
CA GLN A 82 -1.34 5.12 -15.20
C GLN A 82 -0.58 6.22 -14.48
N TRP A 83 -1.32 7.27 -14.10
CA TRP A 83 -0.84 8.30 -13.20
C TRP A 83 -1.88 8.58 -12.13
N GLU A 84 -1.45 8.75 -10.87
CA GLU A 84 -2.31 9.11 -9.74
C GLU A 84 -1.60 10.11 -8.84
N TYR A 85 -2.31 11.18 -8.52
CA TYR A 85 -1.83 12.24 -7.63
C TYR A 85 -2.80 12.48 -6.48
N GLN A 86 -2.26 12.76 -5.30
CA GLN A 86 -3.03 13.15 -4.13
C GLN A 86 -2.72 14.59 -3.76
N PHE A 87 -3.77 15.37 -3.56
CA PHE A 87 -3.75 16.73 -3.07
C PHE A 87 -4.22 16.75 -1.61
N SER A 88 -3.47 17.39 -0.72
CA SER A 88 -3.91 17.60 0.66
C SER A 88 -4.91 18.75 0.70
N GLY A 89 -6.11 18.51 1.25
CA GLY A 89 -7.15 19.50 1.42
C GLY A 89 -7.14 20.18 2.80
N ASN A 90 -6.30 19.70 3.71
CA ASN A 90 -6.19 20.15 5.09
C ASN A 90 -5.06 21.16 5.33
N ARG A 91 -4.52 21.78 4.27
CA ARG A 91 -3.43 22.76 4.36
C ARG A 91 -3.93 24.16 4.07
N SER A 92 -3.21 25.18 4.54
CA SER A 92 -3.52 26.57 4.23
C SER A 92 -3.37 26.86 2.73
N GLU A 93 -4.18 27.74 2.15
CA GLU A 93 -4.03 28.17 0.75
C GLU A 93 -2.72 28.91 0.49
N GLY A 94 -2.16 29.55 1.51
CA GLY A 94 -0.90 30.27 1.47
C GLY A 94 0.06 29.85 2.57
N GLY A 95 1.29 30.37 2.51
CA GLY A 95 2.30 30.06 3.50
C GLY A 95 3.16 28.84 3.16
N SER A 96 4.00 28.44 4.10
CA SER A 96 5.05 27.43 3.90
C SER A 96 4.53 26.00 3.84
N ASP A 97 3.27 25.75 4.22
CA ASP A 97 2.69 24.41 4.26
C ASP A 97 1.69 24.10 3.12
N SER A 98 1.36 25.09 2.28
CA SER A 98 0.34 24.98 1.22
C SER A 98 0.53 23.82 0.25
N GLN A 99 1.75 23.34 0.06
CA GLN A 99 2.08 22.20 -0.80
C GLN A 99 2.46 20.93 -0.03
N LYS A 100 2.49 20.99 1.31
CA LYS A 100 2.85 19.82 2.12
C LYS A 100 1.78 18.73 2.02
N GLY A 101 2.23 17.48 1.88
CA GLY A 101 1.35 16.31 1.78
C GLY A 101 0.90 15.96 0.36
N ASN A 102 1.09 16.87 -0.61
CA ASN A 102 0.86 16.58 -2.03
C ASN A 102 1.86 15.54 -2.53
N LYS A 103 1.39 14.53 -3.29
CA LYS A 103 2.28 13.44 -3.72
C LYS A 103 1.79 12.71 -4.96
N THR A 104 2.73 12.38 -5.86
CA THR A 104 2.51 11.38 -6.90
C THR A 104 2.48 9.99 -6.25
N ARG A 105 1.38 9.30 -6.40
CA ARG A 105 1.19 7.94 -5.86
C ARG A 105 1.63 6.89 -6.86
N LEU A 106 1.18 7.01 -8.11
CA LEU A 106 1.51 6.12 -9.23
C LEU A 106 1.95 6.96 -10.43
N ALA A 107 2.90 6.46 -11.20
CA ALA A 107 3.35 7.02 -12.46
C ALA A 107 4.18 5.98 -13.22
N PHE A 108 3.54 5.20 -14.08
CA PHE A 108 4.21 4.15 -14.84
C PHE A 108 3.58 3.97 -16.22
N ALA A 109 4.36 3.37 -17.12
CA ALA A 109 3.89 2.96 -18.43
C ALA A 109 4.46 1.57 -18.77
N GLY A 110 3.74 0.83 -19.61
CA GLY A 110 4.11 -0.53 -19.92
C GLY A 110 3.51 -1.07 -21.21
N LEU A 111 3.83 -2.31 -21.49
CA LEU A 111 3.34 -3.09 -22.62
C LEU A 111 2.73 -4.40 -22.12
N LYS A 112 1.62 -4.81 -22.73
CA LYS A 112 0.97 -6.10 -22.50
C LYS A 112 0.93 -6.88 -23.80
N LEU A 113 1.39 -8.12 -23.76
CA LEU A 113 1.47 -9.04 -24.91
C LEU A 113 0.58 -10.27 -24.67
N GLY A 114 -0.73 -10.16 -24.93
CA GLY A 114 -1.67 -11.26 -24.77
C GLY A 114 -1.46 -12.06 -23.48
N ASP A 115 -1.43 -13.39 -23.56
CA ASP A 115 -1.19 -14.28 -22.43
C ASP A 115 0.29 -14.34 -21.99
N ALA A 116 1.20 -13.75 -22.76
CA ALA A 116 2.61 -13.64 -22.34
C ALA A 116 2.82 -12.65 -21.19
N GLY A 117 1.78 -11.87 -20.84
CA GLY A 117 1.80 -10.99 -19.67
C GLY A 117 2.11 -9.55 -20.00
N SER A 118 2.53 -8.81 -18.99
CA SER A 118 2.83 -7.37 -19.09
C SER A 118 4.15 -7.02 -18.45
N LEU A 119 4.77 -5.97 -18.95
CA LEU A 119 5.96 -5.34 -18.38
C LEU A 119 5.72 -3.85 -18.27
N ASP A 120 5.88 -3.28 -17.09
CA ASP A 120 5.83 -1.85 -16.87
C ASP A 120 7.06 -1.33 -16.14
N TYR A 121 7.27 -0.01 -16.23
CA TYR A 121 8.32 0.69 -15.50
C TYR A 121 7.82 2.03 -14.98
N GLY A 122 8.20 2.34 -13.73
CA GLY A 122 7.95 3.63 -13.12
C GLY A 122 7.73 3.58 -11.61
N ARG A 123 6.87 4.46 -11.11
CA ARG A 123 6.41 4.45 -9.72
C ARG A 123 5.17 3.59 -9.62
N ASN A 124 5.30 2.44 -9.00
CA ASN A 124 4.23 1.45 -8.88
C ASN A 124 4.29 0.77 -7.50
N TYR A 125 3.42 -0.19 -7.25
CA TYR A 125 3.50 -1.00 -6.04
C TYR A 125 4.69 -1.96 -6.09
N GLY A 126 5.39 -2.07 -4.96
CA GLY A 126 6.39 -3.10 -4.74
C GLY A 126 5.77 -4.48 -4.68
N ILE A 127 6.51 -5.49 -5.13
CA ILE A 127 5.96 -6.83 -5.37
C ILE A 127 5.46 -7.54 -4.10
N VAL A 128 5.98 -7.21 -2.92
CA VAL A 128 5.52 -7.78 -1.64
C VAL A 128 4.12 -7.30 -1.27
N TYR A 129 3.72 -6.13 -1.81
CA TYR A 129 2.36 -5.64 -1.63
C TYR A 129 1.28 -6.56 -2.24
N ASP A 130 1.62 -7.43 -3.17
CA ASP A 130 0.68 -8.43 -3.70
C ASP A 130 0.10 -9.32 -2.57
N ALA A 131 0.90 -9.59 -1.54
CA ALA A 131 0.43 -10.28 -0.34
C ALA A 131 -0.23 -9.32 0.66
N LEU A 132 0.41 -8.19 0.98
CA LEU A 132 -0.07 -7.23 1.97
C LEU A 132 -1.43 -6.64 1.59
N GLY A 133 -1.71 -6.49 0.31
CA GLY A 133 -2.95 -5.97 -0.23
C GLY A 133 -4.19 -6.80 0.14
N TYR A 134 -4.06 -8.06 0.52
CA TYR A 134 -5.19 -8.86 0.99
C TYR A 134 -5.79 -8.32 2.29
N THR A 135 -5.01 -7.67 3.13
CA THR A 135 -5.47 -7.09 4.40
C THR A 135 -5.61 -5.57 4.40
N ASP A 136 -5.23 -4.88 3.32
CA ASP A 136 -5.39 -3.43 3.15
C ASP A 136 -6.78 -3.10 2.58
N MET A 137 -7.85 -3.44 3.33
CA MET A 137 -9.25 -3.41 2.89
C MET A 137 -10.18 -2.65 3.84
N LEU A 138 -9.64 -1.97 4.82
CA LEU A 138 -10.39 -1.28 5.88
C LEU A 138 -10.91 0.08 5.41
N PRO A 139 -11.90 0.68 6.10
CA PRO A 139 -12.51 1.94 5.67
C PRO A 139 -11.50 3.08 5.53
N GLU A 140 -10.70 3.33 6.56
CA GLU A 140 -9.71 4.40 6.56
C GLU A 140 -8.32 3.92 6.97
N PHE A 141 -8.20 3.20 8.06
CA PHE A 141 -6.92 2.71 8.56
C PHE A 141 -6.50 1.40 7.86
N GLY A 142 -5.49 0.74 8.36
CA GLY A 142 -4.92 -0.46 7.75
C GLY A 142 -3.75 -0.17 6.82
N GLY A 143 -3.19 -1.24 6.23
CA GLY A 143 -2.02 -1.11 5.35
C GLY A 143 -0.74 -0.65 6.04
N ASP A 144 -0.68 -0.68 7.37
CA ASP A 144 0.36 -0.04 8.18
C ASP A 144 1.72 -0.73 8.14
N THR A 145 1.82 -1.87 7.48
CA THR A 145 3.09 -2.53 7.16
C THR A 145 3.54 -2.28 5.71
N ALA A 146 2.71 -1.60 4.90
CA ALA A 146 2.93 -1.29 3.49
C ALA A 146 3.47 0.13 3.27
N TYR A 147 4.54 0.49 3.95
CA TYR A 147 5.16 1.82 3.88
C TYR A 147 5.57 2.20 2.46
N SER A 148 5.22 3.42 2.03
CA SER A 148 5.66 3.96 0.73
C SER A 148 7.15 4.32 0.75
N ASP A 149 7.83 4.09 -0.38
CA ASP A 149 9.26 4.26 -0.55
C ASP A 149 10.09 3.46 0.49
N ASN A 150 9.61 2.25 0.80
CA ASN A 150 10.27 1.30 1.67
C ASN A 150 10.44 -0.04 0.95
N PHE A 151 11.42 -0.09 0.04
CA PHE A 151 11.75 -1.24 -0.79
C PHE A 151 10.53 -1.82 -1.52
N PHE A 152 10.02 -3.02 -1.14
CA PHE A 152 9.01 -3.77 -1.90
C PHE A 152 7.62 -3.82 -1.26
N VAL A 153 7.38 -3.20 -0.10
CA VAL A 153 6.12 -3.37 0.65
C VAL A 153 5.02 -2.38 0.30
N GLY A 154 5.34 -1.24 -0.29
CA GLY A 154 4.36 -0.22 -0.65
C GLY A 154 4.65 0.38 -2.03
N ARG A 155 4.14 1.58 -2.30
CA ARG A 155 4.44 2.27 -3.55
C ARG A 155 5.88 2.79 -3.55
N VAL A 156 6.61 2.50 -4.62
CA VAL A 156 8.02 2.88 -4.76
C VAL A 156 8.32 3.30 -6.20
N GLY A 157 9.27 4.19 -6.38
CA GLY A 157 9.73 4.63 -7.70
C GLY A 157 10.84 3.74 -8.25
N GLY A 158 10.97 3.70 -9.60
CA GLY A 158 12.08 3.01 -10.28
C GLY A 158 11.93 1.49 -10.32
N VAL A 159 10.70 0.97 -10.35
CA VAL A 159 10.45 -0.47 -10.48
C VAL A 159 10.14 -0.86 -11.92
N ALA A 160 10.76 -1.96 -12.39
CA ALA A 160 10.38 -2.68 -13.59
C ALA A 160 9.65 -3.95 -13.16
N THR A 161 8.37 -4.09 -13.54
CA THR A 161 7.53 -5.19 -13.08
C THR A 161 7.03 -6.00 -14.26
N TYR A 162 7.38 -7.28 -14.30
CA TYR A 162 6.74 -8.26 -15.16
C TYR A 162 5.64 -8.99 -14.39
N ARG A 163 4.46 -9.13 -15.01
CA ARG A 163 3.31 -9.87 -14.45
C ARG A 163 2.73 -10.82 -15.48
N ASN A 164 2.37 -11.98 -15.02
CA ASN A 164 1.66 -12.98 -15.82
C ASN A 164 0.46 -13.50 -15.05
N SER A 165 -0.68 -13.54 -15.70
CA SER A 165 -1.92 -14.07 -15.16
C SER A 165 -2.24 -15.42 -15.78
N ASN A 166 -2.87 -16.29 -14.99
CA ASN A 166 -3.29 -17.63 -15.43
C ASN A 166 -2.15 -18.50 -15.99
N PHE A 167 -0.91 -18.25 -15.52
CA PHE A 167 0.29 -18.96 -15.95
C PHE A 167 0.35 -19.14 -17.47
N PHE A 168 0.47 -18.03 -18.21
CA PHE A 168 0.44 -17.99 -19.68
C PHE A 168 -0.88 -18.48 -20.30
N GLY A 169 -2.00 -18.37 -19.59
CA GLY A 169 -3.30 -18.88 -20.02
C GLY A 169 -3.48 -20.41 -19.84
N LEU A 170 -2.53 -21.09 -19.20
CA LEU A 170 -2.54 -22.54 -19.03
C LEU A 170 -3.20 -23.02 -17.74
N VAL A 171 -3.17 -22.22 -16.69
CA VAL A 171 -3.71 -22.56 -15.36
C VAL A 171 -4.50 -21.38 -14.80
N ASP A 172 -5.82 -21.48 -14.86
CA ASP A 172 -6.72 -20.45 -14.34
C ASP A 172 -6.44 -20.19 -12.86
N GLY A 173 -6.36 -18.90 -12.50
CA GLY A 173 -6.13 -18.42 -11.13
C GLY A 173 -4.66 -18.47 -10.67
N LEU A 174 -3.73 -19.08 -11.41
CA LEU A 174 -2.32 -19.08 -11.06
C LEU A 174 -1.62 -17.86 -11.65
N ASN A 175 -1.17 -16.93 -10.79
CA ASN A 175 -0.54 -15.67 -11.22
C ASN A 175 0.84 -15.54 -10.59
N PHE A 176 1.75 -14.88 -11.31
CA PHE A 176 3.06 -14.55 -10.75
C PHE A 176 3.55 -13.20 -11.23
N GLY A 177 4.46 -12.62 -10.46
CA GLY A 177 5.17 -11.40 -10.79
C GLY A 177 6.65 -11.51 -10.47
N VAL A 178 7.46 -10.78 -11.23
CA VAL A 178 8.88 -10.55 -10.97
C VAL A 178 9.16 -9.07 -11.11
N GLN A 179 9.89 -8.50 -10.15
CA GLN A 179 10.15 -7.07 -10.11
C GLN A 179 11.62 -6.79 -9.85
N TYR A 180 12.17 -5.88 -10.63
CA TYR A 180 13.45 -5.22 -10.35
C TYR A 180 13.15 -3.86 -9.70
N LEU A 181 13.85 -3.55 -8.62
CA LEU A 181 13.86 -2.24 -7.97
C LEU A 181 15.20 -1.58 -8.26
N GLY A 182 15.17 -0.49 -9.01
CA GLY A 182 16.37 0.30 -9.31
C GLY A 182 16.80 1.16 -8.13
N LYS A 183 18.09 1.38 -7.99
CA LYS A 183 18.68 2.23 -6.95
C LYS A 183 18.11 3.64 -6.96
N ASN A 184 17.66 4.11 -5.80
CA ASN A 184 17.25 5.49 -5.53
C ASN A 184 17.99 6.00 -4.28
N GLU A 185 19.10 6.69 -4.45
CA GLU A 185 19.85 7.27 -3.35
C GLU A 185 19.46 8.75 -3.16
N ARG A 186 18.61 9.02 -2.18
CA ARG A 186 18.09 10.36 -1.91
C ARG A 186 18.98 11.15 -0.93
N ALA A 187 19.91 10.47 -0.27
CA ALA A 187 20.73 10.99 0.81
C ALA A 187 22.23 10.76 0.53
N SER A 188 22.69 10.92 -0.72
CA SER A 188 24.07 10.67 -1.12
C SER A 188 25.13 11.51 -0.38
N ASN A 189 24.73 12.69 0.12
CA ASN A 189 25.59 13.59 0.90
C ASN A 189 25.23 13.60 2.39
N TYR A 190 24.47 12.61 2.86
CA TYR A 190 24.04 12.55 4.24
C TYR A 190 25.23 12.33 5.17
N VAL A 191 25.41 13.26 6.08
CA VAL A 191 26.30 13.12 7.24
C VAL A 191 25.42 12.97 8.47
N VAL A 192 25.51 11.85 9.16
CA VAL A 192 24.77 11.65 10.41
C VAL A 192 25.28 12.67 11.43
N ASN A 193 24.60 13.79 11.56
CA ASN A 193 24.77 14.71 12.66
C ASN A 193 23.67 14.41 13.70
N ALA A 194 24.02 14.33 14.96
CA ALA A 194 23.11 13.99 16.04
C ALA A 194 21.87 14.93 16.15
N ASP A 195 21.93 16.10 15.51
CA ASP A 195 20.90 17.15 15.62
C ASP A 195 20.10 17.37 14.31
N ASP A 196 20.40 16.67 13.22
CA ASP A 196 19.76 16.90 11.93
C ASP A 196 18.79 15.78 11.55
N SER A 197 17.58 15.85 12.11
CA SER A 197 16.48 14.92 11.75
C SER A 197 15.89 15.19 10.35
N SER A 198 16.19 16.36 9.74
CA SER A 198 15.57 16.78 8.48
C SER A 198 15.96 15.90 7.28
N ASN A 199 17.16 15.34 7.28
CA ASN A 199 17.67 14.50 6.20
C ASN A 199 17.52 12.99 6.47
N PHE A 200 17.11 12.60 7.67
CA PHE A 200 16.97 11.20 8.03
C PHE A 200 15.84 10.51 7.26
N SER A 201 14.76 11.23 6.99
CA SER A 201 13.65 10.71 6.16
C SER A 201 14.09 10.34 4.74
N ASP A 202 15.10 11.03 4.20
CA ASP A 202 15.66 10.71 2.87
C ASP A 202 16.51 9.44 2.90
N VAL A 203 17.23 9.21 4.02
CA VAL A 203 17.93 7.93 4.25
C VAL A 203 16.94 6.79 4.31
N GLN A 204 15.83 6.94 5.06
CA GLN A 204 14.82 5.89 5.21
C GLN A 204 14.11 5.54 3.90
N ARG A 205 13.96 6.52 2.99
CA ARG A 205 13.29 6.37 1.69
C ARG A 205 14.23 6.05 0.53
N SER A 206 15.52 5.89 0.81
CA SER A 206 16.51 5.44 -0.18
C SER A 206 16.49 3.92 -0.31
N ASN A 207 16.99 3.42 -1.43
CA ASN A 207 17.24 2.00 -1.66
C ASN A 207 18.41 1.80 -2.65
N GLY A 208 19.09 0.67 -2.55
CA GLY A 208 19.96 0.16 -3.62
C GLY A 208 19.16 -0.67 -4.61
N ASP A 209 19.85 -1.37 -5.50
CA ASP A 209 19.24 -2.28 -6.47
C ASP A 209 18.69 -3.53 -5.78
N GLY A 210 17.60 -4.07 -6.30
CA GLY A 210 16.97 -5.23 -5.72
C GLY A 210 16.07 -6.00 -6.67
N TRP A 211 15.67 -7.20 -6.25
CA TRP A 211 14.76 -8.08 -6.97
C TRP A 211 13.74 -8.68 -6.03
N GLY A 212 12.56 -8.92 -6.57
CA GLY A 212 11.48 -9.59 -5.85
C GLY A 212 10.59 -10.37 -6.78
N ALA A 213 9.79 -11.27 -6.19
CA ALA A 213 8.82 -12.08 -6.90
C ALA A 213 7.59 -12.33 -6.03
N SER A 214 6.46 -12.58 -6.68
CA SER A 214 5.22 -13.03 -6.07
C SER A 214 4.61 -14.20 -6.84
N LEU A 215 3.87 -15.04 -6.12
CA LEU A 215 3.07 -16.13 -6.67
C LEU A 215 1.74 -16.17 -5.94
N SER A 216 0.63 -16.19 -6.67
CA SER A 216 -0.70 -16.34 -6.10
C SER A 216 -1.53 -17.38 -6.84
N TYR A 217 -2.45 -17.99 -6.10
CA TYR A 217 -3.46 -18.88 -6.69
C TYR A 217 -4.83 -18.50 -6.12
N GLU A 218 -5.79 -18.33 -7.02
CA GLU A 218 -7.16 -17.93 -6.66
C GLU A 218 -8.17 -18.93 -7.25
N PHE A 219 -9.10 -19.40 -6.43
CA PHE A 219 -10.13 -20.35 -6.81
C PHE A 219 -11.40 -20.17 -5.97
N GLU A 220 -12.55 -19.96 -6.61
CA GLU A 220 -13.88 -19.86 -5.99
C GLU A 220 -13.96 -18.91 -4.77
N GLY A 221 -13.30 -17.77 -4.87
CA GLY A 221 -13.24 -16.77 -3.81
C GLY A 221 -12.12 -17.00 -2.78
N PHE A 222 -11.47 -18.16 -2.77
CA PHE A 222 -10.26 -18.37 -1.99
C PHE A 222 -9.03 -17.87 -2.74
N GLY A 223 -8.11 -17.27 -2.01
CA GLY A 223 -6.82 -16.83 -2.52
C GLY A 223 -5.70 -17.17 -1.56
N ILE A 224 -4.57 -17.60 -2.10
CA ILE A 224 -3.30 -17.72 -1.37
C ILE A 224 -2.23 -16.98 -2.16
N VAL A 225 -1.36 -16.28 -1.46
CA VAL A 225 -0.25 -15.54 -2.06
C VAL A 225 1.00 -15.63 -1.20
N GLY A 226 2.15 -15.69 -1.85
CA GLY A 226 3.45 -15.50 -1.22
C GLY A 226 4.28 -14.54 -2.04
N ALA A 227 5.01 -13.64 -1.38
CA ALA A 227 5.90 -12.69 -2.04
C ALA A 227 7.19 -12.48 -1.24
N TYR A 228 8.28 -12.22 -1.94
CA TYR A 228 9.60 -11.95 -1.39
C TYR A 228 10.30 -10.87 -2.21
N GLY A 229 11.07 -10.02 -1.54
CA GLY A 229 11.95 -9.05 -2.17
C GLY A 229 13.19 -8.79 -1.31
N ALA A 230 14.32 -8.58 -1.98
CA ALA A 230 15.57 -8.20 -1.34
C ALA A 230 16.26 -7.13 -2.17
N ALA A 231 16.79 -6.10 -1.50
CA ALA A 231 17.52 -5.01 -2.12
C ALA A 231 18.75 -4.63 -1.29
N ASP A 232 19.77 -4.12 -1.97
CA ASP A 232 20.90 -3.53 -1.28
C ASP A 232 20.48 -2.28 -0.50
N ARG A 233 21.10 -2.06 0.63
CA ARG A 233 21.00 -0.81 1.38
C ARG A 233 22.08 0.16 0.91
N THR A 234 21.75 1.45 0.83
CA THR A 234 22.71 2.48 0.46
C THR A 234 23.78 2.66 1.53
N ASN A 235 24.89 3.31 1.18
CA ASN A 235 25.94 3.60 2.16
C ASN A 235 25.44 4.44 3.35
N ALA A 236 24.54 5.40 3.10
CA ALA A 236 23.92 6.19 4.15
C ALA A 236 23.07 5.32 5.10
N GLN A 237 22.35 4.35 4.59
CA GLN A 237 21.56 3.40 5.39
C GLN A 237 22.42 2.42 6.20
N GLN A 238 23.66 2.20 5.79
CA GLN A 238 24.63 1.32 6.47
C GLN A 238 25.50 2.05 7.50
N ASP A 239 25.27 3.35 7.75
CA ASP A 239 26.04 4.10 8.74
C ASP A 239 25.95 3.43 10.12
N SER A 240 27.09 3.21 10.75
CA SER A 240 27.18 2.48 12.02
C SER A 240 26.54 3.20 13.22
N ARG A 241 26.18 4.47 13.06
CA ARG A 241 25.46 5.27 14.06
C ARG A 241 23.96 5.02 14.04
N LEU A 242 23.42 4.48 12.93
CA LEU A 242 22.02 4.12 12.80
C LEU A 242 21.76 2.72 13.36
N ALA A 243 20.57 2.50 13.89
CA ALA A 243 20.08 1.17 14.18
C ALA A 243 19.89 0.35 12.89
N GLY A 244 19.96 -0.96 12.98
CA GLY A 244 19.83 -1.86 11.83
C GLY A 244 21.16 -2.18 11.16
N ARG A 245 21.59 -3.41 11.32
CA ARG A 245 22.88 -3.91 10.86
C ARG A 245 22.70 -4.83 9.66
N GLY A 246 23.27 -4.52 8.56
CA GLY A 246 23.25 -5.38 7.38
C GLY A 246 23.32 -4.59 6.09
N LYS A 247 23.82 -5.24 5.05
CA LYS A 247 23.98 -4.64 3.70
C LYS A 247 22.73 -4.78 2.86
N THR A 248 21.89 -5.76 3.19
CA THR A 248 20.67 -6.09 2.43
C THR A 248 19.44 -5.87 3.30
N ALA A 249 18.41 -5.28 2.70
CA ALA A 249 17.06 -5.22 3.21
C ALA A 249 16.27 -6.37 2.58
N GLU A 250 15.58 -7.17 3.42
CA GLU A 250 14.75 -8.30 2.98
C GLU A 250 13.33 -8.11 3.49
N GLN A 251 12.35 -8.46 2.65
CA GLN A 251 10.92 -8.37 2.98
C GLN A 251 10.20 -9.55 2.37
N TRP A 252 9.36 -10.22 3.14
CA TRP A 252 8.47 -11.24 2.62
C TRP A 252 7.14 -11.25 3.36
N ALA A 253 6.10 -11.68 2.67
CA ALA A 253 4.79 -11.86 3.24
C ALA A 253 4.06 -13.02 2.55
N THR A 254 3.15 -13.63 3.30
CA THR A 254 2.17 -14.58 2.77
C THR A 254 0.78 -14.16 3.20
N GLY A 255 -0.21 -14.38 2.35
CA GLY A 255 -1.59 -14.01 2.59
C GLY A 255 -2.56 -15.11 2.21
N LEU A 256 -3.65 -15.18 2.95
CA LEU A 256 -4.84 -15.98 2.64
C LEU A 256 -6.04 -15.05 2.59
N LYS A 257 -6.95 -15.26 1.65
CA LYS A 257 -8.24 -14.56 1.62
C LYS A 257 -9.39 -15.49 1.26
N TYR A 258 -10.58 -15.08 1.67
CA TYR A 258 -11.86 -15.55 1.16
C TYR A 258 -12.72 -14.33 0.81
N ASP A 259 -13.14 -14.23 -0.44
CA ASP A 259 -13.94 -13.12 -0.98
C ASP A 259 -15.09 -13.68 -1.82
N ALA A 260 -16.15 -14.07 -1.16
CA ALA A 260 -17.39 -14.54 -1.78
C ALA A 260 -18.57 -14.45 -0.79
N ASN A 261 -19.80 -14.54 -1.32
CA ASN A 261 -21.02 -14.57 -0.51
C ASN A 261 -21.17 -13.37 0.43
N ASN A 262 -20.76 -12.19 -0.03
CA ASN A 262 -20.76 -10.95 0.76
C ASN A 262 -19.81 -10.97 1.98
N ILE A 263 -18.97 -11.97 2.11
CA ILE A 263 -17.99 -12.11 3.19
C ILE A 263 -16.60 -11.86 2.61
N TYR A 264 -15.83 -11.02 3.28
CA TYR A 264 -14.41 -10.86 3.06
C TYR A 264 -13.64 -11.23 4.33
N LEU A 265 -12.77 -12.21 4.23
CA LEU A 265 -11.84 -12.60 5.28
C LEU A 265 -10.43 -12.58 4.71
N ALA A 266 -9.49 -12.01 5.43
CA ALA A 266 -8.08 -12.07 5.04
C ALA A 266 -7.16 -12.19 6.26
N ALA A 267 -6.06 -12.89 6.04
CA ALA A 267 -4.99 -13.04 7.01
C ALA A 267 -3.65 -12.90 6.32
N ASN A 268 -2.73 -12.17 6.94
CA ASN A 268 -1.38 -11.95 6.44
C ASN A 268 -0.35 -12.19 7.54
N TYR A 269 0.77 -12.79 7.18
CA TYR A 269 1.96 -12.86 8.00
C TYR A 269 3.18 -12.49 7.16
N GLY A 270 4.04 -11.64 7.71
CA GLY A 270 5.26 -11.21 7.07
C GLY A 270 6.41 -10.97 8.03
N GLU A 271 7.60 -10.88 7.48
CA GLU A 271 8.80 -10.45 8.20
C GLU A 271 9.63 -9.53 7.31
N THR A 272 10.30 -8.59 7.96
CA THR A 272 11.33 -7.77 7.30
C THR A 272 12.66 -7.89 8.02
N ARG A 273 13.74 -7.64 7.32
CA ARG A 273 15.08 -7.52 7.90
C ARG A 273 15.76 -6.28 7.36
N ASN A 274 16.25 -5.44 8.27
CA ASN A 274 16.97 -4.20 7.94
C ASN A 274 16.21 -3.26 6.96
N ALA A 275 14.89 -3.37 6.91
CA ALA A 275 14.04 -2.69 5.95
C ALA A 275 13.06 -1.71 6.61
N THR A 276 12.40 -2.10 7.69
CA THR A 276 11.39 -1.25 8.34
C THR A 276 12.05 -0.12 9.10
N ALA A 277 11.72 1.11 8.69
CA ALA A 277 12.22 2.32 9.32
C ALA A 277 11.67 2.49 10.76
N ILE A 278 12.53 2.90 11.67
CA ILE A 278 12.23 3.27 13.05
C ILE A 278 12.90 4.58 13.38
N ASP A 279 12.59 5.20 14.52
CA ASP A 279 13.38 6.33 15.00
C ASP A 279 14.84 5.92 15.20
N GLY A 280 15.76 6.70 14.65
CA GLY A 280 17.20 6.44 14.71
C GLY A 280 17.74 5.32 13.80
N GLY A 281 16.95 4.78 12.86
CA GLY A 281 17.47 3.77 11.91
C GLY A 281 16.44 2.85 11.30
N PHE A 282 16.75 1.56 11.36
CA PHE A 282 15.90 0.47 10.86
C PHE A 282 15.85 -0.65 11.89
N ALA A 283 14.70 -1.30 12.00
CA ALA A 283 14.60 -2.51 12.80
C ALA A 283 15.45 -3.63 12.16
N ASN A 284 16.24 -4.35 12.96
CA ASN A 284 16.98 -5.51 12.46
C ASN A 284 16.04 -6.59 11.91
N LYS A 285 14.86 -6.70 12.51
CA LYS A 285 13.78 -7.59 12.06
C LYS A 285 12.44 -7.01 12.48
N THR A 286 11.38 -7.16 11.65
CA THR A 286 9.99 -7.05 12.08
C THR A 286 9.25 -8.37 11.89
N GLN A 287 8.20 -8.55 12.67
CA GLN A 287 7.21 -9.61 12.49
C GLN A 287 5.83 -8.95 12.44
N ASP A 288 5.10 -9.24 11.37
CA ASP A 288 3.87 -8.56 11.03
C ASP A 288 2.72 -9.57 10.93
N ILE A 289 1.60 -9.29 11.61
CA ILE A 289 0.37 -10.08 11.60
C ILE A 289 -0.78 -9.14 11.32
N LEU A 290 -1.56 -9.43 10.29
CA LEU A 290 -2.75 -8.66 9.93
C LEU A 290 -3.92 -9.61 9.69
N LEU A 291 -5.06 -9.29 10.28
CA LEU A 291 -6.29 -10.06 10.13
C LEU A 291 -7.43 -9.08 9.81
N VAL A 292 -8.28 -9.41 8.86
CA VAL A 292 -9.43 -8.60 8.45
C VAL A 292 -10.65 -9.49 8.26
N ALA A 293 -11.81 -9.01 8.75
CA ALA A 293 -13.11 -9.60 8.45
C ALA A 293 -14.12 -8.50 8.14
N GLN A 294 -14.87 -8.65 7.05
CA GLN A 294 -15.91 -7.72 6.61
C GLN A 294 -17.12 -8.50 6.12
N TYR A 295 -18.29 -7.87 6.22
CA TYR A 295 -19.53 -8.39 5.64
C TYR A 295 -20.27 -7.26 4.90
N GLN A 296 -20.69 -7.50 3.65
CA GLN A 296 -21.45 -6.56 2.85
C GLN A 296 -22.94 -6.86 2.95
N PHE A 297 -23.71 -5.99 3.59
CA PHE A 297 -25.17 -6.06 3.59
C PHE A 297 -25.75 -5.49 2.28
N ASP A 298 -26.87 -6.06 1.83
CA ASP A 298 -27.55 -5.64 0.60
C ASP A 298 -28.04 -4.18 0.64
N PHE A 299 -28.30 -3.65 1.85
CA PHE A 299 -28.70 -2.25 2.02
C PHE A 299 -27.55 -1.24 2.05
N GLY A 300 -26.34 -1.67 1.73
CA GLY A 300 -25.19 -0.80 1.53
C GLY A 300 -24.24 -0.66 2.74
N LEU A 301 -24.53 -1.29 3.90
CA LEU A 301 -23.61 -1.27 5.06
C LEU A 301 -22.54 -2.36 4.92
N ARG A 302 -21.27 -2.00 5.20
CA ARG A 302 -20.13 -2.92 5.31
C ARG A 302 -19.40 -2.71 6.64
N PRO A 303 -19.77 -3.41 7.72
CA PRO A 303 -18.96 -3.46 8.93
C PRO A 303 -17.65 -4.21 8.69
N SER A 304 -16.64 -3.81 9.44
CA SER A 304 -15.29 -4.41 9.43
C SER A 304 -14.74 -4.54 10.85
N ILE A 305 -13.93 -5.56 11.03
CA ILE A 305 -13.06 -5.73 12.20
C ILE A 305 -11.70 -6.20 11.72
N ALA A 306 -10.64 -5.67 12.34
CA ALA A 306 -9.29 -6.06 12.02
C ALA A 306 -8.40 -6.12 13.25
N TYR A 307 -7.30 -6.85 13.13
CA TYR A 307 -6.18 -6.82 14.05
C TYR A 307 -4.90 -6.63 13.27
N THR A 308 -4.13 -5.62 13.65
CA THR A 308 -2.84 -5.32 13.03
C THR A 308 -1.76 -5.26 14.09
N LYS A 309 -0.69 -6.03 13.89
CA LYS A 309 0.49 -6.01 14.73
C LYS A 309 1.76 -6.03 13.89
N SER A 310 2.67 -5.11 14.17
CA SER A 310 4.05 -5.10 13.68
C SER A 310 4.99 -4.93 14.88
N LYS A 311 5.91 -5.88 15.06
CA LYS A 311 6.86 -5.88 16.18
C LYS A 311 8.29 -5.82 15.69
N ALA A 312 8.99 -4.73 16.02
CA ALA A 312 10.43 -4.62 15.87
C ALA A 312 11.16 -5.53 16.86
N LYS A 313 12.18 -6.20 16.37
CA LYS A 313 13.01 -7.14 17.15
C LYS A 313 14.48 -6.75 17.05
N ASN A 314 15.20 -6.97 18.15
CA ASN A 314 16.66 -6.83 18.22
C ASN A 314 17.15 -5.41 17.84
N VAL A 315 16.39 -4.37 18.19
CA VAL A 315 16.79 -2.98 17.97
C VAL A 315 17.91 -2.63 18.94
N GLU A 316 19.01 -2.06 18.43
CA GLU A 316 20.18 -1.68 19.22
C GLU A 316 19.80 -0.70 20.33
N GLY A 317 20.15 -1.04 21.57
CA GLY A 317 19.88 -0.21 22.75
C GLY A 317 18.43 -0.19 23.24
N VAL A 318 17.50 -0.81 22.50
CA VAL A 318 16.06 -0.81 22.80
C VAL A 318 15.55 -2.23 23.11
N GLY A 319 15.90 -3.20 22.25
CA GLY A 319 15.40 -4.59 22.34
C GLY A 319 14.26 -4.87 21.38
N SER A 320 13.07 -5.18 21.87
CA SER A 320 11.91 -5.52 21.03
C SER A 320 10.71 -4.70 21.47
N GLU A 321 10.16 -3.90 20.55
CA GLU A 321 9.01 -3.02 20.78
C GLU A 321 7.97 -3.15 19.66
N ASP A 322 6.72 -2.90 19.97
CA ASP A 322 5.66 -2.87 18.98
C ASP A 322 5.71 -1.54 18.18
N LEU A 323 5.66 -1.63 16.85
CA LEU A 323 5.56 -0.48 15.94
C LEU A 323 4.10 -0.18 15.61
N VAL A 324 3.29 -1.22 15.52
CA VAL A 324 1.85 -1.18 15.32
C VAL A 324 1.26 -2.28 16.20
N ASN A 325 0.21 -1.99 16.93
CA ASN A 325 -0.54 -3.00 17.69
C ASN A 325 -1.92 -2.45 18.03
N TYR A 326 -2.94 -2.84 17.27
CA TYR A 326 -4.30 -2.38 17.51
C TYR A 326 -5.36 -3.38 17.06
N VAL A 327 -6.54 -3.26 17.64
CA VAL A 327 -7.80 -3.77 17.09
C VAL A 327 -8.51 -2.59 16.43
N GLU A 328 -9.06 -2.80 15.25
CA GLU A 328 -9.84 -1.83 14.51
C GLU A 328 -11.28 -2.32 14.34
N VAL A 329 -12.24 -1.42 14.56
CA VAL A 329 -13.66 -1.68 14.35
C VAL A 329 -14.23 -0.51 13.55
N GLY A 330 -14.76 -0.79 12.36
CA GLY A 330 -15.27 0.23 11.49
C GLY A 330 -16.47 -0.20 10.67
N ALA A 331 -17.01 0.73 9.92
CA ALA A 331 -18.06 0.47 8.95
C ALA A 331 -18.06 1.52 7.85
N THR A 332 -18.30 1.07 6.61
CA THR A 332 -18.63 1.94 5.49
C THR A 332 -20.10 1.78 5.12
N TYR A 333 -20.80 2.88 4.89
CA TYR A 333 -22.12 2.89 4.31
C TYR A 333 -22.09 3.49 2.90
N TYR A 334 -22.44 2.69 1.90
CA TYR A 334 -22.52 3.09 0.50
C TYR A 334 -23.93 3.60 0.20
N PHE A 335 -24.10 4.91 -0.01
CA PHE A 335 -25.34 5.50 -0.52
C PHE A 335 -25.59 5.07 -1.97
N ASN A 336 -24.54 4.97 -2.73
CA ASN A 336 -24.50 4.45 -4.11
C ASN A 336 -23.03 4.16 -4.50
N LYS A 337 -22.77 3.80 -5.75
CA LYS A 337 -21.41 3.51 -6.25
C LYS A 337 -20.42 4.68 -6.17
N ASN A 338 -20.92 5.91 -6.11
CA ASN A 338 -20.10 7.13 -6.14
C ASN A 338 -19.99 7.84 -4.77
N MET A 339 -20.87 7.51 -3.81
CA MET A 339 -20.96 8.22 -2.55
C MET A 339 -21.01 7.26 -1.37
N SER A 340 -20.14 7.44 -0.40
CA SER A 340 -20.10 6.67 0.84
C SER A 340 -19.73 7.55 2.04
N THR A 341 -19.97 7.01 3.23
CA THR A 341 -19.45 7.54 4.50
C THR A 341 -18.91 6.39 5.32
N ASP A 342 -17.93 6.68 6.14
CA ASP A 342 -17.27 5.70 7.00
C ASP A 342 -17.02 6.24 8.40
N VAL A 343 -16.97 5.32 9.33
CA VAL A 343 -16.45 5.50 10.66
C VAL A 343 -15.50 4.36 10.97
N ASP A 344 -14.37 4.69 11.57
CA ASP A 344 -13.33 3.72 11.87
C ASP A 344 -12.70 4.04 13.22
N TYR A 345 -12.47 3.04 14.06
CA TYR A 345 -11.96 3.21 15.41
C TYR A 345 -10.80 2.26 15.67
N ILE A 346 -9.63 2.84 15.90
CA ILE A 346 -8.44 2.16 16.39
C ILE A 346 -8.47 2.10 17.91
N ILE A 347 -8.53 0.88 18.46
CA ILE A 347 -8.28 0.57 19.85
C ILE A 347 -6.79 0.23 19.96
N ASN A 348 -5.99 1.22 20.31
CA ASN A 348 -4.55 1.12 20.34
C ASN A 348 -4.09 0.27 21.54
N GLN A 349 -3.15 -0.64 21.30
CA GLN A 349 -2.60 -1.55 22.32
C GLN A 349 -1.08 -1.40 22.48
N ILE A 350 -0.53 -0.29 21.97
CA ILE A 350 0.88 0.08 22.20
C ILE A 350 1.05 0.48 23.67
N ASP A 351 2.08 -0.01 24.31
CA ASP A 351 2.43 0.38 25.67
C ASP A 351 2.83 1.86 25.72
N SER A 352 2.36 2.58 26.74
CA SER A 352 2.64 4.02 26.91
C SER A 352 4.11 4.33 27.20
N ASP A 353 4.90 3.32 27.59
CA ASP A 353 6.35 3.38 27.82
C ASP A 353 7.16 2.81 26.63
N ASN A 354 6.55 2.70 25.45
CA ASN A 354 7.20 2.24 24.23
C ASN A 354 8.48 3.05 23.95
N LYS A 355 9.61 2.35 23.91
CA LYS A 355 10.95 2.97 23.82
C LYS A 355 11.28 3.50 22.43
N LEU A 356 10.47 3.19 21.42
CA LEU A 356 10.57 3.78 20.08
C LEU A 356 9.71 5.02 19.91
N GLY A 357 9.03 5.48 20.98
CA GLY A 357 8.21 6.70 20.94
C GLY A 357 6.95 6.58 20.09
N VAL A 358 6.48 5.36 19.84
CA VAL A 358 5.24 5.13 19.11
C VAL A 358 4.05 5.51 19.98
N GLY A 359 3.10 6.26 19.41
CA GLY A 359 1.91 6.72 20.11
C GLY A 359 0.99 5.59 20.56
N SER A 360 0.36 5.76 21.72
CA SER A 360 -0.50 4.76 22.39
C SER A 360 -1.97 5.18 22.49
N ASP A 361 -2.35 6.36 22.02
CA ASP A 361 -3.72 6.85 22.09
C ASP A 361 -4.61 6.23 21.01
N ASP A 362 -5.86 6.00 21.37
CA ASP A 362 -6.90 5.59 20.44
C ASP A 362 -7.22 6.70 19.42
N THR A 363 -7.71 6.31 18.26
CA THR A 363 -8.12 7.28 17.22
C THR A 363 -9.44 6.85 16.58
N VAL A 364 -10.37 7.79 16.43
CA VAL A 364 -11.58 7.62 15.63
C VAL A 364 -11.46 8.43 14.36
N ALA A 365 -11.73 7.82 13.21
CA ALA A 365 -11.87 8.50 11.94
C ALA A 365 -13.34 8.58 11.53
N VAL A 366 -13.74 9.72 10.95
CA VAL A 366 -15.06 9.88 10.32
C VAL A 366 -14.85 10.51 8.96
N GLY A 367 -15.34 9.83 7.93
CA GLY A 367 -15.15 10.22 6.55
C GLY A 367 -16.43 10.30 5.74
N ILE A 368 -16.40 11.13 4.69
CA ILE A 368 -17.37 11.18 3.61
C ILE A 368 -16.63 11.22 2.29
N VAL A 369 -16.98 10.32 1.39
CA VAL A 369 -16.25 10.08 0.15
C VAL A 369 -17.16 10.26 -1.04
N TYR A 370 -16.76 11.12 -1.96
CA TYR A 370 -17.28 11.14 -3.33
C TYR A 370 -16.21 10.60 -4.28
N GLN A 371 -16.55 9.64 -5.11
CA GLN A 371 -15.64 9.03 -6.10
C GLN A 371 -16.30 8.89 -7.48
N PHE A 372 -15.50 8.95 -8.53
CA PHE A 372 -15.94 8.84 -9.93
C PHE A 372 -14.94 8.08 -10.79
#